data_d3d450cc6b542197db23d47043a0dbec
#
_entry.id   d3d450cc6b542197db23d47043a0dbec
#
_cell.length_a   1.000
_cell.length_b   1.000
_cell.length_c   1.000
_cell.angle_alpha   90.00
_cell.angle_beta   90.00
_cell.angle_gamma   90.00
#
_symmetry.space_group_name_H-M   'P 1'
#
loop_
_entity.id
_entity.type
_entity.pdbx_description
1 polymer ?
#
loop_
_entity_poly.entity_id
_entity_poly.type
_entity_poly.pdbx_seq_one_letter_code
_entity_poly.pdbx_strand_id
1 'polypeptide(L)'
;MSAVTVQGLRKAYGDLEAVRGIDFTIEAGEVFGLLGPNGAGKTTTVEILEGYRKRDAGLVEVLGTDPQKASPAWHEQIGVMLQSSSLYPNLTVRESLRVFAGYYSRPRDPDEVVELVGLTEKRDVRVRRLSGGQQRRLDLGIALIGDPQLIFLDEPTTGFDPGARRTAWETIRNLRALGKTVLLTTHYLDEAEQLADRVAVLRDGVIVREGRPSDLTGGAVETEIRYRRGGEAIVERTQDPTRRLHELTAEALARGEELEGLEVLRPTLEDIYLELTAE
;
A
#
# COMPACT_ATOMS: atom_id res chain seq x y z
N MET A 1 12.42 0.15 16.59
CA MET A 1 12.90 -1.23 16.38
C MET A 1 12.34 -1.73 15.07
N SER A 2 13.19 -2.25 14.20
CA SER A 2 12.78 -2.74 12.89
C SER A 2 11.88 -4.00 13.04
N ALA A 3 10.71 -3.98 12.40
CA ALA A 3 9.82 -5.14 12.31
C ALA A 3 10.21 -6.06 11.15
N VAL A 4 10.79 -5.47 10.08
CA VAL A 4 11.30 -6.21 8.93
C VAL A 4 12.67 -5.64 8.55
N THR A 5 13.61 -6.54 8.27
CA THR A 5 14.94 -6.20 7.73
C THR A 5 15.22 -7.09 6.53
N VAL A 6 15.52 -6.48 5.39
CA VAL A 6 15.88 -7.15 4.14
C VAL A 6 17.20 -6.61 3.65
N GLN A 7 18.16 -7.51 3.36
CA GLN A 7 19.48 -7.15 2.86
C GLN A 7 19.90 -8.09 1.73
N GLY A 8 20.12 -7.55 0.54
CA GLY A 8 20.56 -8.26 -0.63
C GLY A 8 19.63 -9.39 -1.07
N LEU A 9 18.31 -9.26 -0.84
CA LEU A 9 17.35 -10.32 -1.15
C LEU A 9 17.34 -10.63 -2.65
N ARG A 10 17.52 -11.91 -2.99
CA ARG A 10 17.45 -12.41 -4.36
C ARG A 10 16.50 -13.58 -4.50
N LYS A 11 15.82 -13.63 -5.65
CA LYS A 11 14.96 -14.74 -6.06
C LYS A 11 14.92 -14.87 -7.58
N ALA A 12 15.19 -16.07 -8.07
CA ALA A 12 15.12 -16.42 -9.49
C ALA A 12 14.15 -17.59 -9.73
N TYR A 13 13.60 -17.65 -10.92
CA TYR A 13 12.77 -18.74 -11.46
C TYR A 13 13.32 -19.11 -12.85
N GLY A 14 14.16 -20.12 -12.89
CA GLY A 14 14.94 -20.43 -14.10
C GLY A 14 15.83 -19.23 -14.46
N ASP A 15 15.69 -18.70 -15.67
CA ASP A 15 16.48 -17.57 -16.15
C ASP A 15 15.89 -16.18 -15.72
N LEU A 16 14.72 -16.16 -15.10
CA LEU A 16 14.09 -14.93 -14.64
C LEU A 16 14.49 -14.59 -13.21
N GLU A 17 15.30 -13.56 -13.03
CA GLU A 17 15.53 -12.96 -11.70
C GLU A 17 14.36 -12.04 -11.31
N ALA A 18 13.44 -12.56 -10.51
CA ALA A 18 12.27 -11.82 -10.05
C ALA A 18 12.59 -10.79 -8.95
N VAL A 19 13.65 -11.04 -8.15
CA VAL A 19 14.17 -10.11 -7.13
C VAL A 19 15.69 -10.11 -7.23
N ARG A 20 16.30 -8.94 -7.39
CA ARG A 20 17.66 -8.75 -7.86
C ARG A 20 18.57 -8.05 -6.84
N GLY A 21 18.45 -8.40 -5.56
CA GLY A 21 19.29 -7.86 -4.51
C GLY A 21 18.71 -6.56 -3.94
N ILE A 22 17.50 -6.63 -3.38
CA ILE A 22 16.85 -5.49 -2.75
C ILE A 22 17.18 -5.39 -1.27
N ASP A 23 17.23 -4.15 -0.78
CA ASP A 23 17.48 -3.79 0.60
C ASP A 23 16.40 -2.82 1.07
N PHE A 24 15.77 -3.08 2.21
CA PHE A 24 14.86 -2.16 2.88
C PHE A 24 14.59 -2.59 4.32
N THR A 25 14.04 -1.67 5.10
CA THR A 25 13.61 -1.92 6.49
C THR A 25 12.21 -1.37 6.71
N ILE A 26 11.45 -2.01 7.61
CA ILE A 26 10.15 -1.52 8.07
C ILE A 26 10.22 -1.38 9.59
N GLU A 27 9.92 -0.19 10.10
CA GLU A 27 9.90 0.06 11.53
C GLU A 27 8.61 -0.45 12.17
N ALA A 28 8.67 -0.80 13.45
CA ALA A 28 7.46 -1.22 14.18
C ALA A 28 6.43 -0.09 14.24
N GLY A 29 5.18 -0.39 13.90
CA GLY A 29 4.08 0.58 13.82
C GLY A 29 4.05 1.41 12.54
N GLU A 30 4.94 1.14 11.57
CA GLU A 30 4.98 1.79 10.27
C GLU A 30 4.00 1.15 9.29
N VAL A 31 3.39 1.96 8.44
CA VAL A 31 2.72 1.51 7.22
C VAL A 31 3.69 1.70 6.05
N PHE A 32 4.19 0.60 5.51
CA PHE A 32 5.16 0.60 4.42
C PHE A 32 4.50 0.12 3.12
N GLY A 33 4.64 0.91 2.05
CA GLY A 33 4.11 0.62 0.73
C GLY A 33 5.18 0.04 -0.19
N LEU A 34 4.93 -1.13 -0.79
CA LEU A 34 5.76 -1.68 -1.86
C LEU A 34 5.05 -1.47 -3.20
N LEU A 35 5.49 -0.49 -3.95
CA LEU A 35 4.92 -0.07 -5.22
C LEU A 35 5.64 -0.69 -6.40
N GLY A 36 4.94 -0.87 -7.51
CA GLY A 36 5.56 -1.31 -8.76
C GLY A 36 4.55 -1.89 -9.74
N PRO A 37 4.91 -2.02 -11.02
CA PRO A 37 4.06 -2.66 -12.03
C PRO A 37 3.88 -4.16 -11.74
N ASN A 38 2.97 -4.78 -12.48
CA ASN A 38 2.83 -6.23 -12.46
C ASN A 38 4.12 -6.88 -12.97
N GLY A 39 4.58 -7.92 -12.25
CA GLY A 39 5.85 -8.59 -12.57
C GLY A 39 7.10 -7.95 -11.96
N ALA A 40 7.01 -6.81 -11.28
CA ALA A 40 8.16 -6.15 -10.66
C ALA A 40 8.83 -6.93 -9.51
N GLY A 41 8.20 -8.00 -9.00
CA GLY A 41 8.72 -8.80 -7.90
C GLY A 41 8.04 -8.57 -6.55
N LYS A 42 6.97 -7.75 -6.48
CA LYS A 42 6.24 -7.43 -5.23
C LYS A 42 5.73 -8.68 -4.52
N THR A 43 4.89 -9.47 -5.18
CA THR A 43 4.31 -10.69 -4.61
C THR A 43 5.39 -11.70 -4.20
N THR A 44 6.45 -11.88 -5.03
CA THR A 44 7.58 -12.73 -4.68
C THR A 44 8.28 -12.26 -3.40
N THR A 45 8.48 -10.95 -3.25
CA THR A 45 9.08 -10.35 -2.05
C THR A 45 8.20 -10.61 -0.83
N VAL A 46 6.91 -10.30 -0.91
CA VAL A 46 5.95 -10.50 0.19
C VAL A 46 5.87 -11.98 0.60
N GLU A 47 5.72 -12.91 -0.34
CA GLU A 47 5.68 -14.35 -0.07
C GLU A 47 6.97 -14.88 0.63
N ILE A 48 8.12 -14.25 0.37
CA ILE A 48 9.37 -14.57 1.08
C ILE A 48 9.32 -14.05 2.52
N LEU A 49 8.81 -12.84 2.74
CA LEU A 49 8.66 -12.25 4.08
C LEU A 49 7.63 -13.01 4.94
N GLU A 50 6.60 -13.54 4.31
CA GLU A 50 5.58 -14.39 4.95
C GLU A 50 6.10 -15.80 5.30
N GLY A 51 7.29 -16.17 4.78
CA GLY A 51 7.83 -17.53 4.92
C GLY A 51 7.21 -18.57 4.00
N TYR A 52 6.29 -18.16 3.12
CA TYR A 52 5.65 -19.03 2.15
C TYR A 52 6.62 -19.46 1.03
N ARG A 53 7.56 -18.58 0.65
CA ARG A 53 8.53 -18.81 -0.43
C ARG A 53 9.97 -18.73 0.09
N LYS A 54 10.82 -19.61 -0.44
CA LYS A 54 12.26 -19.56 -0.11
C LYS A 54 12.98 -18.57 -1.01
N ARG A 55 13.82 -17.72 -0.40
CA ARG A 55 14.78 -16.88 -1.11
C ARG A 55 15.98 -17.70 -1.59
N ASP A 56 16.71 -17.19 -2.58
CA ASP A 56 17.92 -17.83 -3.08
C ASP A 56 19.17 -17.22 -2.44
N ALA A 57 19.15 -15.92 -2.09
CA ALA A 57 20.22 -15.23 -1.37
C ALA A 57 19.71 -14.05 -0.56
N GLY A 58 20.60 -13.47 0.25
CA GLY A 58 20.33 -12.32 1.10
C GLY A 58 19.89 -12.71 2.51
N LEU A 59 19.79 -11.68 3.38
CA LEU A 59 19.31 -11.79 4.75
C LEU A 59 17.88 -11.24 4.81
N VAL A 60 17.00 -11.99 5.45
CA VAL A 60 15.63 -11.56 5.74
C VAL A 60 15.32 -11.90 7.19
N GLU A 61 14.88 -10.88 7.92
CA GLU A 61 14.41 -11.01 9.29
C GLU A 61 13.05 -10.33 9.41
N VAL A 62 12.07 -11.02 9.95
CA VAL A 62 10.72 -10.54 10.19
C VAL A 62 10.36 -10.84 11.64
N LEU A 63 10.06 -9.80 12.42
CA LEU A 63 9.81 -9.88 13.86
C LEU A 63 10.92 -10.68 14.60
N GLY A 64 12.19 -10.39 14.27
CA GLY A 64 13.36 -11.03 14.87
C GLY A 64 13.62 -12.47 14.44
N THR A 65 12.93 -12.97 13.41
CA THR A 65 13.04 -14.37 12.95
C THR A 65 13.28 -14.42 11.44
N ASP A 66 14.13 -15.34 10.99
CA ASP A 66 14.24 -15.70 9.59
C ASP A 66 12.98 -16.48 9.15
N PRO A 67 12.15 -15.96 8.21
CA PRO A 67 10.92 -16.60 7.79
C PRO A 67 11.08 -18.03 7.26
N GLN A 68 12.26 -18.40 6.73
CA GLN A 68 12.54 -19.77 6.31
C GLN A 68 12.68 -20.75 7.47
N LYS A 69 12.81 -20.25 8.70
CA LYS A 69 12.94 -21.03 9.95
C LYS A 69 11.78 -20.77 10.89
N ALA A 70 10.71 -20.17 10.36
CA ALA A 70 9.56 -19.75 11.14
C ALA A 70 8.88 -20.93 11.84
N SER A 71 8.51 -20.71 13.11
CA SER A 71 7.72 -21.63 13.90
C SER A 71 6.22 -21.33 13.79
N PRO A 72 5.32 -22.25 14.18
CA PRO A 72 3.89 -21.93 14.29
C PRO A 72 3.61 -20.70 15.15
N ALA A 73 4.32 -20.52 16.26
CA ALA A 73 4.19 -19.36 17.13
C ALA A 73 4.63 -18.04 16.47
N TRP A 74 5.52 -18.08 15.50
CA TRP A 74 5.86 -16.92 14.68
C TRP A 74 4.73 -16.60 13.70
N HIS A 75 4.11 -17.59 13.06
CA HIS A 75 2.98 -17.37 12.15
C HIS A 75 1.77 -16.74 12.86
N GLU A 76 1.58 -16.97 14.16
CA GLU A 76 0.54 -16.29 14.93
C GLU A 76 0.78 -14.77 15.05
N GLN A 77 2.01 -14.29 14.84
CA GLN A 77 2.36 -12.88 14.95
C GLN A 77 2.15 -12.11 13.65
N ILE A 78 1.90 -12.79 12.55
CA ILE A 78 1.64 -12.18 11.24
C ILE A 78 0.20 -12.39 10.79
N GLY A 79 -0.37 -11.39 10.13
CA GLY A 79 -1.64 -11.48 9.42
C GLY A 79 -1.41 -11.35 7.93
N VAL A 80 -2.07 -12.17 7.13
CA VAL A 80 -1.89 -12.18 5.68
C VAL A 80 -3.23 -12.02 4.98
N MET A 81 -3.34 -11.02 4.12
CA MET A 81 -4.46 -10.82 3.23
C MET A 81 -3.99 -10.99 1.79
N LEU A 82 -4.33 -12.13 1.19
CA LEU A 82 -3.93 -12.48 -0.17
C LEU A 82 -4.72 -11.70 -1.22
N GLN A 83 -4.15 -11.56 -2.42
CA GLN A 83 -4.82 -10.94 -3.57
C GLN A 83 -6.15 -11.63 -3.91
N SER A 84 -6.19 -12.96 -3.84
CA SER A 84 -7.40 -13.76 -3.98
C SER A 84 -7.55 -14.73 -2.81
N SER A 85 -8.71 -14.75 -2.19
CA SER A 85 -9.02 -15.68 -1.11
C SER A 85 -10.21 -16.56 -1.47
N SER A 86 -10.18 -17.80 -0.98
CA SER A 86 -11.29 -18.73 -1.11
C SER A 86 -12.05 -18.80 0.20
N LEU A 87 -12.96 -17.87 0.41
CA LEU A 87 -13.83 -17.85 1.58
C LEU A 87 -14.85 -18.99 1.54
N TYR A 88 -15.27 -19.47 2.70
CA TYR A 88 -16.32 -20.49 2.82
C TYR A 88 -17.70 -19.90 2.50
N PRO A 89 -18.30 -20.19 1.33
CA PRO A 89 -19.47 -19.46 0.83
C PRO A 89 -20.74 -19.67 1.67
N ASN A 90 -20.82 -20.77 2.43
CA ASN A 90 -21.97 -21.14 3.22
C ASN A 90 -21.92 -20.66 4.67
N LEU A 91 -20.75 -20.25 5.17
CA LEU A 91 -20.62 -19.66 6.49
C LEU A 91 -21.08 -18.19 6.46
N THR A 92 -21.56 -17.70 7.59
CA THR A 92 -21.76 -16.27 7.84
C THR A 92 -20.43 -15.57 8.09
N VAL A 93 -20.41 -14.23 8.06
CA VAL A 93 -19.24 -13.43 8.41
C VAL A 93 -18.68 -13.84 9.78
N ARG A 94 -19.56 -13.89 10.78
CA ARG A 94 -19.20 -14.26 12.16
C ARG A 94 -18.67 -15.68 12.27
N GLU A 95 -19.35 -16.66 11.60
CA GLU A 95 -18.89 -18.05 11.59
C GLU A 95 -17.53 -18.19 10.92
N SER A 96 -17.28 -17.47 9.84
CA SER A 96 -15.97 -17.46 9.16
C SER A 96 -14.88 -17.01 10.12
N LEU A 97 -15.06 -15.88 10.80
CA LEU A 97 -14.09 -15.37 11.77
C LEU A 97 -13.89 -16.33 12.95
N ARG A 98 -14.94 -16.98 13.44
CA ARG A 98 -14.83 -18.00 14.50
C ARG A 98 -14.00 -19.22 14.08
N VAL A 99 -14.17 -19.67 12.83
CA VAL A 99 -13.37 -20.77 12.29
C VAL A 99 -11.91 -20.40 12.27
N PHE A 100 -11.56 -19.21 11.75
CA PHE A 100 -10.17 -18.76 11.71
C PHE A 100 -9.60 -18.44 13.10
N ALA A 101 -10.41 -17.91 14.03
CA ALA A 101 -10.00 -17.71 15.42
C ALA A 101 -9.49 -19.01 16.06
N GLY A 102 -10.06 -20.15 15.69
CA GLY A 102 -9.64 -21.46 16.21
C GLY A 102 -8.22 -21.90 15.83
N TYR A 103 -7.54 -21.21 14.91
CA TYR A 103 -6.15 -21.47 14.55
C TYR A 103 -5.13 -20.73 15.44
N TYR A 104 -5.57 -19.77 16.25
CA TYR A 104 -4.70 -18.91 17.06
C TYR A 104 -4.83 -19.20 18.54
N SER A 105 -3.74 -19.08 19.27
CA SER A 105 -3.71 -19.30 20.72
C SER A 105 -4.41 -18.19 21.51
N ARG A 106 -4.40 -16.95 20.98
CA ARG A 106 -4.99 -15.75 21.59
C ARG A 106 -5.67 -14.88 20.53
N PRO A 107 -6.76 -15.37 19.92
CA PRO A 107 -7.45 -14.59 18.90
C PRO A 107 -8.18 -13.39 19.52
N ARG A 108 -8.46 -12.38 18.70
CA ARG A 108 -9.43 -11.33 19.03
C ARG A 108 -10.84 -11.91 19.08
N ASP A 109 -11.74 -11.19 19.74
CA ASP A 109 -13.17 -11.52 19.68
C ASP A 109 -13.68 -11.35 18.23
N PRO A 110 -14.31 -12.37 17.63
CA PRO A 110 -14.87 -12.26 16.29
C PRO A 110 -15.87 -11.11 16.11
N ASP A 111 -16.65 -10.76 17.13
CA ASP A 111 -17.60 -9.65 17.05
C ASP A 111 -16.88 -8.28 17.02
N GLU A 112 -15.77 -8.11 17.78
CA GLU A 112 -14.91 -6.93 17.69
C GLU A 112 -14.29 -6.79 16.28
N VAL A 113 -13.85 -7.90 15.69
CA VAL A 113 -13.27 -7.88 14.35
C VAL A 113 -14.35 -7.55 13.28
N VAL A 114 -15.59 -8.05 13.44
CA VAL A 114 -16.71 -7.67 12.58
C VAL A 114 -16.93 -6.15 12.59
N GLU A 115 -16.87 -5.53 13.76
CA GLU A 115 -16.99 -4.07 13.91
C GLU A 115 -15.82 -3.35 13.26
N LEU A 116 -14.59 -3.79 13.54
CA LEU A 116 -13.36 -3.20 13.04
C LEU A 116 -13.32 -3.12 11.50
N VAL A 117 -13.84 -4.15 10.82
CA VAL A 117 -13.88 -4.19 9.34
C VAL A 117 -15.21 -3.66 8.76
N GLY A 118 -16.07 -3.06 9.59
CA GLY A 118 -17.32 -2.42 9.16
C GLY A 118 -18.35 -3.39 8.56
N LEU A 119 -18.45 -4.59 9.14
CA LEU A 119 -19.40 -5.62 8.71
C LEU A 119 -20.50 -5.93 9.73
N THR A 120 -20.72 -5.06 10.70
CA THR A 120 -21.70 -5.24 11.78
C THR A 120 -23.11 -5.61 11.29
N GLU A 121 -23.63 -4.89 10.28
CA GLU A 121 -24.93 -5.17 9.69
C GLU A 121 -24.97 -6.47 8.86
N LYS A 122 -23.82 -7.01 8.51
CA LYS A 122 -23.65 -8.22 7.70
C LYS A 122 -23.17 -9.42 8.50
N ARG A 123 -23.06 -9.28 9.82
CA ARG A 123 -22.51 -10.28 10.75
C ARG A 123 -23.09 -11.69 10.54
N ASP A 124 -24.40 -11.80 10.37
CA ASP A 124 -25.12 -13.06 10.20
C ASP A 124 -25.48 -13.35 8.74
N VAL A 125 -24.93 -12.60 7.78
CA VAL A 125 -25.11 -12.81 6.34
C VAL A 125 -24.08 -13.82 5.85
N ARG A 126 -24.52 -14.79 5.02
CA ARG A 126 -23.61 -15.77 4.42
C ARG A 126 -22.68 -15.12 3.40
N VAL A 127 -21.42 -15.58 3.38
CA VAL A 127 -20.33 -15.03 2.53
C VAL A 127 -20.76 -14.97 1.05
N ARG A 128 -21.45 -15.97 0.51
CA ARG A 128 -21.94 -15.97 -0.88
C ARG A 128 -22.95 -14.85 -1.22
N ARG A 129 -23.48 -14.16 -0.21
CA ARG A 129 -24.44 -13.04 -0.38
C ARG A 129 -23.76 -11.67 -0.18
N LEU A 130 -22.49 -11.66 0.14
CA LEU A 130 -21.71 -10.43 0.29
C LEU A 130 -21.30 -9.90 -1.09
N SER A 131 -21.23 -8.58 -1.23
CA SER A 131 -20.56 -7.97 -2.37
C SER A 131 -19.06 -8.26 -2.35
N GLY A 132 -18.35 -8.10 -3.48
CA GLY A 132 -16.90 -8.30 -3.54
C GLY A 132 -16.15 -7.45 -2.51
N GLY A 133 -16.53 -6.17 -2.34
CA GLY A 133 -15.94 -5.32 -1.32
C GLY A 133 -16.25 -5.76 0.11
N GLN A 134 -17.42 -6.36 0.38
CA GLN A 134 -17.73 -6.93 1.69
C GLN A 134 -16.94 -8.22 1.94
N GLN A 135 -16.74 -9.05 0.93
CA GLN A 135 -15.88 -10.24 1.03
C GLN A 135 -14.44 -9.82 1.32
N ARG A 136 -13.94 -8.80 0.63
CA ARG A 136 -12.57 -8.30 0.83
C ARG A 136 -12.36 -7.71 2.25
N ARG A 137 -13.40 -7.06 2.82
CA ARG A 137 -13.37 -6.64 4.23
C ARG A 137 -13.38 -7.82 5.21
N LEU A 138 -14.06 -8.91 4.87
CA LEU A 138 -13.98 -10.15 5.65
C LEU A 138 -12.58 -10.78 5.57
N ASP A 139 -11.92 -10.75 4.39
CA ASP A 139 -10.53 -11.21 4.25
C ASP A 139 -9.58 -10.42 5.16
N LEU A 140 -9.74 -9.10 5.20
CA LEU A 140 -9.01 -8.25 6.13
C LEU A 140 -9.31 -8.66 7.59
N GLY A 141 -10.57 -8.91 7.94
CA GLY A 141 -10.94 -9.41 9.27
C GLY A 141 -10.26 -10.73 9.62
N ILE A 142 -10.15 -11.65 8.67
CA ILE A 142 -9.45 -12.92 8.84
C ILE A 142 -7.95 -12.69 9.09
N ALA A 143 -7.33 -11.76 8.37
CA ALA A 143 -5.93 -11.40 8.61
C ALA A 143 -5.71 -10.78 10.02
N LEU A 144 -6.73 -10.17 10.60
CA LEU A 144 -6.67 -9.49 11.90
C LEU A 144 -7.07 -10.37 13.09
N ILE A 145 -7.73 -11.50 12.85
CA ILE A 145 -8.35 -12.30 13.92
C ILE A 145 -7.32 -12.83 14.94
N GLY A 146 -6.08 -13.10 14.50
CA GLY A 146 -4.97 -13.54 15.35
C GLY A 146 -4.32 -12.44 16.18
N ASP A 147 -4.79 -11.20 16.11
CA ASP A 147 -4.17 -10.01 16.70
C ASP A 147 -2.69 -9.81 16.32
N PRO A 148 -2.34 -9.87 15.02
CA PRO A 148 -0.96 -9.87 14.57
C PRO A 148 -0.22 -8.58 14.92
N GLN A 149 1.12 -8.65 14.98
CA GLN A 149 2.01 -7.50 15.12
C GLN A 149 2.33 -6.88 13.74
N LEU A 150 2.44 -7.71 12.70
CA LEU A 150 2.70 -7.32 11.31
C LEU A 150 1.62 -7.89 10.41
N ILE A 151 1.12 -7.05 9.49
CA ILE A 151 0.05 -7.41 8.57
C ILE A 151 0.55 -7.19 7.14
N PHE A 152 0.47 -8.23 6.33
CA PHE A 152 0.73 -8.19 4.89
C PHE A 152 -0.60 -8.02 4.15
N LEU A 153 -0.68 -6.98 3.31
CA LEU A 153 -1.86 -6.67 2.51
C LEU A 153 -1.47 -6.65 1.03
N ASP A 154 -1.79 -7.74 0.32
CA ASP A 154 -1.50 -7.82 -1.11
C ASP A 154 -2.65 -7.23 -1.91
N GLU A 155 -2.43 -6.03 -2.50
CA GLU A 155 -3.38 -5.25 -3.29
C GLU A 155 -4.78 -5.13 -2.60
N PRO A 156 -4.86 -4.53 -1.39
CA PRO A 156 -6.03 -4.64 -0.52
C PRO A 156 -7.31 -4.06 -1.09
N THR A 157 -7.23 -3.10 -2.02
CA THR A 157 -8.40 -2.39 -2.56
C THR A 157 -8.66 -2.64 -4.04
N THR A 158 -7.94 -3.59 -4.65
CA THR A 158 -8.15 -3.94 -6.06
C THR A 158 -9.58 -4.42 -6.29
N GLY A 159 -10.24 -3.83 -7.30
CA GLY A 159 -11.63 -4.14 -7.65
C GLY A 159 -12.69 -3.46 -6.77
N PHE A 160 -12.31 -2.55 -5.88
CA PHE A 160 -13.27 -1.78 -5.07
C PHE A 160 -13.85 -0.60 -5.86
N ASP A 161 -15.12 -0.30 -5.58
CA ASP A 161 -15.67 1.02 -5.90
C ASP A 161 -15.05 2.11 -5.01
N PRO A 162 -15.15 3.40 -5.38
CA PRO A 162 -14.52 4.49 -4.61
C PRO A 162 -14.96 4.56 -3.15
N GLY A 163 -16.21 4.19 -2.85
CA GLY A 163 -16.73 4.19 -1.48
C GLY A 163 -16.13 3.08 -0.63
N ALA A 164 -16.10 1.85 -1.18
CA ALA A 164 -15.49 0.69 -0.52
C ALA A 164 -13.98 0.90 -0.28
N ARG A 165 -13.28 1.55 -1.24
CA ARG A 165 -11.85 1.88 -1.12
C ARG A 165 -11.60 2.81 0.05
N ARG A 166 -12.37 3.89 0.21
CA ARG A 166 -12.25 4.83 1.34
C ARG A 166 -12.43 4.13 2.69
N THR A 167 -13.44 3.28 2.81
CA THR A 167 -13.69 2.50 4.02
C THR A 167 -12.52 1.55 4.36
N ALA A 168 -11.93 0.90 3.35
CA ALA A 168 -10.74 0.07 3.56
C ALA A 168 -9.53 0.90 4.01
N TRP A 169 -9.31 2.08 3.42
CA TRP A 169 -8.26 2.99 3.84
C TRP A 169 -8.43 3.46 5.29
N GLU A 170 -9.65 3.78 5.70
CA GLU A 170 -9.95 4.12 7.10
C GLU A 170 -9.61 2.95 8.04
N THR A 171 -9.96 1.72 7.64
CA THR A 171 -9.63 0.53 8.43
C THR A 171 -8.11 0.36 8.55
N ILE A 172 -7.34 0.49 7.46
CA ILE A 172 -5.87 0.38 7.48
C ILE A 172 -5.24 1.49 8.34
N ARG A 173 -5.73 2.73 8.25
CA ARG A 173 -5.28 3.82 9.13
C ARG A 173 -5.54 3.52 10.61
N ASN A 174 -6.69 2.93 10.92
CA ASN A 174 -7.01 2.53 12.30
C ASN A 174 -6.06 1.44 12.82
N LEU A 175 -5.58 0.52 11.97
CA LEU A 175 -4.56 -0.47 12.35
C LEU A 175 -3.26 0.20 12.80
N ARG A 176 -2.83 1.25 12.08
CA ARG A 176 -1.68 2.07 12.49
C ARG A 176 -1.91 2.72 13.86
N ALA A 177 -3.10 3.30 14.09
CA ALA A 177 -3.45 3.90 15.37
C ALA A 177 -3.44 2.87 16.53
N LEU A 178 -3.65 1.59 16.24
CA LEU A 178 -3.53 0.47 17.17
C LEU A 178 -2.07 -0.03 17.34
N GLY A 179 -1.09 0.66 16.73
CA GLY A 179 0.33 0.30 16.81
C GLY A 179 0.73 -0.91 15.96
N LYS A 180 -0.11 -1.34 15.01
CA LYS A 180 0.20 -2.45 14.10
C LYS A 180 1.15 -1.99 13.00
N THR A 181 2.07 -2.87 12.62
CA THR A 181 2.93 -2.69 11.45
C THR A 181 2.20 -3.23 10.22
N VAL A 182 2.26 -2.52 9.11
CA VAL A 182 1.60 -2.94 7.86
C VAL A 182 2.59 -2.86 6.70
N LEU A 183 2.70 -3.94 5.94
CA LEU A 183 3.29 -3.93 4.60
C LEU A 183 2.16 -4.10 3.60
N LEU A 184 1.95 -3.10 2.76
CA LEU A 184 0.98 -3.18 1.67
C LEU A 184 1.69 -3.17 0.31
N THR A 185 1.21 -4.02 -0.61
CA THR A 185 1.54 -3.88 -2.02
C THR A 185 0.41 -3.16 -2.73
N THR A 186 0.74 -2.30 -3.65
CA THR A 186 -0.25 -1.66 -4.51
C THR A 186 0.37 -1.20 -5.82
N HIS A 187 -0.46 -1.08 -6.85
CA HIS A 187 -0.15 -0.37 -8.07
C HIS A 187 -0.92 0.97 -8.15
N TYR A 188 -1.76 1.26 -7.13
CA TYR A 188 -2.47 2.53 -6.99
C TYR A 188 -1.63 3.49 -6.18
N LEU A 189 -1.22 4.56 -6.80
CA LEU A 189 -0.32 5.56 -6.20
C LEU A 189 -1.05 6.43 -5.17
N ASP A 190 -2.33 6.73 -5.42
CA ASP A 190 -3.23 7.39 -4.48
C ASP A 190 -3.39 6.61 -3.17
N GLU A 191 -3.44 5.28 -3.23
CA GLU A 191 -3.48 4.43 -2.05
C GLU A 191 -2.21 4.55 -1.22
N ALA A 192 -1.05 4.52 -1.87
CA ALA A 192 0.23 4.68 -1.19
C ALA A 192 0.39 6.06 -0.57
N GLU A 193 -0.01 7.14 -1.26
CA GLU A 193 0.01 8.50 -0.73
C GLU A 193 -0.88 8.67 0.51
N GLN A 194 -2.03 8.01 0.53
CA GLN A 194 -3.02 8.12 1.60
C GLN A 194 -2.69 7.26 2.83
N LEU A 195 -1.98 6.16 2.66
CA LEU A 195 -1.81 5.16 3.72
C LEU A 195 -0.38 5.02 4.20
N ALA A 196 0.62 5.11 3.32
CA ALA A 196 1.97 4.73 3.65
C ALA A 196 2.76 5.87 4.32
N ASP A 197 3.51 5.54 5.35
CA ASP A 197 4.52 6.43 5.94
C ASP A 197 5.76 6.53 5.06
N ARG A 198 6.17 5.39 4.49
CA ARG A 198 7.24 5.27 3.52
C ARG A 198 6.83 4.28 2.43
N VAL A 199 7.39 4.49 1.25
CA VAL A 199 7.19 3.61 0.10
C VAL A 199 8.53 3.26 -0.53
N ALA A 200 8.61 2.03 -1.07
CA ALA A 200 9.67 1.62 -1.97
C ALA A 200 9.06 1.31 -3.34
N VAL A 201 9.63 1.90 -4.38
CA VAL A 201 9.23 1.64 -5.77
C VAL A 201 10.10 0.54 -6.33
N LEU A 202 9.47 -0.59 -6.62
CA LEU A 202 10.11 -1.78 -7.18
C LEU A 202 9.90 -1.82 -8.71
N ARG A 203 10.98 -1.95 -9.47
CA ARG A 203 10.96 -2.13 -10.91
C ARG A 203 11.99 -3.19 -11.31
N ASP A 204 11.60 -4.14 -12.15
CA ASP A 204 12.48 -5.20 -12.67
C ASP A 204 13.31 -5.90 -11.59
N GLY A 205 12.70 -6.13 -10.43
CA GLY A 205 13.34 -6.82 -9.30
C GLY A 205 14.30 -5.97 -8.47
N VAL A 206 14.39 -4.65 -8.67
CA VAL A 206 15.21 -3.72 -7.88
C VAL A 206 14.38 -2.58 -7.29
N ILE A 207 14.76 -2.08 -6.12
CA ILE A 207 14.19 -0.85 -5.56
C ILE A 207 14.89 0.33 -6.25
N VAL A 208 14.11 1.14 -6.99
CA VAL A 208 14.61 2.30 -7.72
C VAL A 208 14.49 3.59 -6.91
N ARG A 209 13.56 3.65 -5.97
CA ARG A 209 13.33 4.78 -5.06
C ARG A 209 12.74 4.29 -3.76
N GLU A 210 13.10 4.95 -2.67
CA GLU A 210 12.52 4.75 -1.34
C GLU A 210 12.45 6.08 -0.60
N GLY A 211 11.36 6.32 0.14
CA GLY A 211 11.18 7.54 0.92
C GLY A 211 9.74 7.74 1.35
N ARG A 212 9.46 8.87 2.01
CA ARG A 212 8.08 9.28 2.26
C ARG A 212 7.40 9.65 0.94
N PRO A 213 6.10 9.39 0.76
CA PRO A 213 5.39 9.82 -0.45
C PRO A 213 5.62 11.31 -0.77
N SER A 214 5.54 12.18 0.25
CA SER A 214 5.80 13.62 0.12
C SER A 214 7.23 13.98 -0.33
N ASP A 215 8.22 13.20 0.09
CA ASP A 215 9.64 13.46 -0.22
C ASP A 215 9.96 12.98 -1.64
N LEU A 216 9.29 11.93 -2.09
CA LEU A 216 9.39 11.46 -3.46
C LEU A 216 8.79 12.46 -4.45
N THR A 217 7.71 13.14 -4.06
CA THR A 217 7.04 14.18 -4.86
C THR A 217 7.69 15.56 -4.74
N GLY A 218 8.46 15.83 -3.67
CA GLY A 218 8.98 17.16 -3.33
C GLY A 218 10.43 17.45 -3.74
N GLY A 219 11.22 16.45 -4.14
CA GLY A 219 12.68 16.56 -4.13
C GLY A 219 13.37 17.10 -5.38
N ALA A 220 12.73 17.18 -6.54
CA ALA A 220 13.32 17.69 -7.78
C ALA A 220 12.28 18.00 -8.89
N VAL A 221 11.00 17.84 -8.62
CA VAL A 221 9.99 17.97 -9.66
C VAL A 221 9.40 19.38 -9.62
N GLU A 222 9.53 20.11 -10.71
CA GLU A 222 9.04 21.47 -10.86
C GLU A 222 7.51 21.47 -10.77
N THR A 223 6.95 22.42 -10.01
CA THR A 223 5.51 22.66 -9.98
C THR A 223 5.09 23.18 -11.36
N GLU A 224 4.06 22.60 -11.92
CA GLU A 224 3.51 23.00 -13.21
C GLU A 224 2.38 24.02 -12.99
N ILE A 225 2.49 25.17 -13.66
CA ILE A 225 1.48 26.23 -13.70
C ILE A 225 0.86 26.21 -15.08
N ARG A 226 -0.43 25.88 -15.14
CA ARG A 226 -1.22 25.87 -16.38
C ARG A 226 -2.17 27.05 -16.40
N TYR A 227 -2.25 27.75 -17.52
CA TYR A 227 -3.21 28.82 -17.72
C TYR A 227 -3.41 29.09 -19.22
N ARG A 228 -4.45 29.84 -19.54
CA ARG A 228 -4.66 30.34 -20.89
C ARG A 228 -4.47 31.86 -20.91
N ARG A 229 -3.81 32.35 -21.94
CA ARG A 229 -3.66 33.78 -22.23
C ARG A 229 -3.97 34.01 -23.69
N GLY A 230 -4.99 34.86 -24.00
CA GLY A 230 -5.40 35.14 -25.38
C GLY A 230 -5.87 33.91 -26.16
N GLY A 231 -6.41 32.90 -25.46
CA GLY A 231 -6.87 31.62 -26.05
C GLY A 231 -5.79 30.56 -26.22
N GLU A 232 -4.51 30.86 -26.03
CA GLU A 232 -3.43 29.87 -26.01
C GLU A 232 -3.25 29.24 -24.66
N ALA A 233 -3.11 27.92 -24.63
CA ALA A 233 -2.76 27.17 -23.44
C ALA A 233 -1.26 27.25 -23.17
N ILE A 234 -0.89 27.72 -21.99
CA ILE A 234 0.51 27.88 -21.56
C ILE A 234 0.76 26.95 -20.37
N VAL A 235 1.87 26.25 -20.41
CA VAL A 235 2.34 25.38 -19.33
C VAL A 235 3.75 25.84 -18.96
N GLU A 236 3.92 26.26 -17.72
CA GLU A 236 5.22 26.66 -17.17
C GLU A 236 5.61 25.74 -16.03
N ARG A 237 6.89 25.43 -15.89
CA ARG A 237 7.45 24.66 -14.80
C ARG A 237 8.34 25.54 -13.94
N THR A 238 8.22 25.44 -12.63
CA THR A 238 8.97 26.26 -11.68
C THR A 238 9.27 25.54 -10.38
N GLN A 239 10.42 25.82 -9.81
CA GLN A 239 10.79 25.38 -8.46
C GLN A 239 10.25 26.32 -7.37
N ASP A 240 9.90 27.57 -7.71
CA ASP A 240 9.30 28.54 -6.81
C ASP A 240 7.91 28.98 -7.32
N PRO A 241 6.89 28.16 -7.08
CA PRO A 241 5.53 28.43 -7.56
C PRO A 241 4.93 29.70 -6.96
N THR A 242 5.23 30.01 -5.70
CA THR A 242 4.70 31.19 -5.04
C THR A 242 5.18 32.47 -5.70
N ARG A 243 6.47 32.58 -5.96
CA ARG A 243 7.07 33.73 -6.64
C ARG A 243 6.56 33.84 -8.08
N ARG A 244 6.54 32.70 -8.80
CA ARG A 244 6.11 32.71 -10.20
C ARG A 244 4.65 33.08 -10.36
N LEU A 245 3.76 32.59 -9.50
CA LEU A 245 2.36 32.99 -9.46
C LEU A 245 2.18 34.48 -9.20
N HIS A 246 2.95 35.04 -8.26
CA HIS A 246 2.90 36.46 -7.98
C HIS A 246 3.30 37.29 -9.23
N GLU A 247 4.38 36.92 -9.91
CA GLU A 247 4.82 37.56 -11.13
C GLU A 247 3.76 37.49 -12.24
N LEU A 248 3.22 36.29 -12.50
CA LEU A 248 2.18 36.05 -13.53
C LEU A 248 0.90 36.84 -13.25
N THR A 249 0.43 36.83 -12.01
CA THR A 249 -0.80 37.55 -11.64
C THR A 249 -0.60 39.07 -11.66
N ALA A 250 0.56 39.57 -11.23
CA ALA A 250 0.88 40.99 -11.30
C ALA A 250 0.95 41.47 -12.77
N GLU A 251 1.59 40.71 -13.66
CA GLU A 251 1.65 41.02 -15.09
C GLU A 251 0.24 41.04 -15.72
N ALA A 252 -0.60 40.06 -15.44
CA ALA A 252 -1.95 39.98 -15.96
C ALA A 252 -2.80 41.20 -15.50
N LEU A 253 -2.74 41.52 -14.22
CA LEU A 253 -3.44 42.68 -13.66
C LEU A 253 -2.97 44.00 -14.28
N ALA A 254 -1.66 44.18 -14.48
CA ALA A 254 -1.08 45.37 -15.10
C ALA A 254 -1.54 45.57 -16.59
N ARG A 255 -1.89 44.47 -17.26
CA ARG A 255 -2.36 44.49 -18.66
C ARG A 255 -3.88 44.45 -18.77
N GLY A 256 -4.60 44.31 -17.64
CA GLY A 256 -6.05 44.13 -17.63
C GLY A 256 -6.49 42.80 -18.26
N GLU A 257 -5.60 41.81 -18.25
CA GLU A 257 -5.84 40.44 -18.76
C GLU A 257 -6.28 39.50 -17.65
N GLU A 258 -7.09 38.50 -17.98
CA GLU A 258 -7.44 37.41 -17.11
C GLU A 258 -6.64 36.15 -17.49
N LEU A 259 -6.11 35.43 -16.49
CA LEU A 259 -5.48 34.13 -16.67
C LEU A 259 -6.57 33.05 -16.56
N GLU A 260 -7.16 32.69 -17.70
CA GLU A 260 -8.24 31.70 -17.73
C GLU A 260 -7.72 30.31 -17.36
N GLY A 261 -8.46 29.59 -16.50
CA GLY A 261 -8.13 28.22 -16.13
C GLY A 261 -6.78 28.10 -15.40
N LEU A 262 -6.39 29.10 -14.59
CA LEU A 262 -5.15 29.06 -13.81
C LEU A 262 -5.19 27.89 -12.81
N GLU A 263 -4.28 26.94 -13.03
CA GLU A 263 -4.08 25.76 -12.18
C GLU A 263 -2.63 25.68 -11.74
N VAL A 264 -2.42 25.25 -10.50
CA VAL A 264 -1.07 24.96 -9.95
C VAL A 264 -1.03 23.50 -9.61
N LEU A 265 -0.33 22.74 -10.43
CA LEU A 265 -0.23 21.29 -10.30
C LEU A 265 1.13 20.94 -9.68
N ARG A 266 1.09 20.40 -8.48
CA ARG A 266 2.28 19.76 -7.91
C ARG A 266 2.39 18.37 -8.50
N PRO A 267 3.61 17.90 -8.81
CA PRO A 267 3.79 16.53 -9.26
C PRO A 267 3.22 15.57 -8.23
N THR A 268 2.51 14.60 -8.75
CA THR A 268 1.97 13.48 -7.96
C THR A 268 2.99 12.35 -7.91
N LEU A 269 2.79 11.40 -7.01
CA LEU A 269 3.57 10.17 -7.01
C LEU A 269 3.42 9.42 -8.36
N GLU A 270 2.28 9.62 -9.05
CA GLU A 270 2.01 9.08 -10.39
C GLU A 270 2.95 9.66 -11.44
N ASP A 271 3.18 10.96 -11.44
CA ASP A 271 4.08 11.62 -12.40
C ASP A 271 5.50 11.07 -12.23
N ILE A 272 5.96 10.92 -10.99
CA ILE A 272 7.28 10.36 -10.68
C ILE A 272 7.37 8.89 -11.05
N TYR A 273 6.33 8.13 -10.73
CA TYR A 273 6.27 6.72 -11.08
C TYR A 273 6.32 6.53 -12.61
N LEU A 274 5.60 7.35 -13.37
CA LEU A 274 5.64 7.34 -14.83
C LEU A 274 7.02 7.72 -15.36
N GLU A 275 7.69 8.72 -14.78
CA GLU A 275 9.08 9.06 -15.15
C GLU A 275 10.04 7.88 -14.86
N LEU A 276 9.90 7.22 -13.73
CA LEU A 276 10.72 6.07 -13.34
C LEU A 276 10.40 4.81 -14.16
N THR A 277 9.22 4.74 -14.79
CA THR A 277 8.78 3.56 -15.57
C THR A 277 8.74 3.78 -17.07
N ALA A 278 9.01 5.00 -17.56
CA ALA A 278 8.93 5.39 -18.98
C ALA A 278 10.15 4.99 -19.83
N GLU A 279 11.17 4.27 -19.31
CA GLU A 279 12.33 3.77 -20.06
C GLU A 279 12.24 2.26 -20.37
#